data_456e985552eb68e601e27830ef3a9c4e
#
_entry.id   456e985552eb68e601e27830ef3a9c4e
#
_cell.length_a   1.000
_cell.length_b   1.000
_cell.length_c   1.000
_cell.angle_alpha   90.00
_cell.angle_beta   90.00
_cell.angle_gamma   90.00
#
_symmetry.space_group_name_H-M   'P 1'
#
loop_
_entity.id
_entity.type
_entity.pdbx_description
1 polymer ?
#
loop_
_entity_poly.entity_id
_entity_poly.type
_entity_poly.pdbx_seq_one_letter_code
_entity_poly.pdbx_strand_id
1 'polypeptide(L)'
;MLNYSKWKLFFIFGVCALSIIFLIPNFFGKSQITSFPSYFPKSQFNLGLDLQGGSHLLLGVDVNSVLKEKSNDIVDDVRKALRKEKLKYSNLGSKGIGATVKIKNEESYSKALQVLRESLDKDILIEKKDNMKLNFNFSEEKLIDIKIKTVNQSIEV
;
A
#
# COMPACT_ATOMS: atom_id res chain seq x y z
N MET A 1 19.06 35.79 58.68
CA MET A 1 18.74 34.32 58.70
C MET A 1 17.27 34.13 58.35
N LEU A 2 16.99 33.46 57.26
CA LEU A 2 15.57 33.19 56.83
C LEU A 2 15.01 32.08 57.73
N ASN A 3 14.17 32.43 58.69
CA ASN A 3 13.47 31.46 59.51
C ASN A 3 12.23 30.96 58.74
N TYR A 4 12.42 29.87 58.05
CA TYR A 4 11.27 29.16 57.42
C TYR A 4 10.48 28.41 58.49
N SER A 5 9.18 28.66 58.55
CA SER A 5 8.27 27.88 59.39
C SER A 5 8.38 26.39 59.01
N LYS A 6 8.49 25.49 60.00
CA LYS A 6 8.62 24.04 59.82
C LYS A 6 7.54 23.48 58.89
N TRP A 7 6.34 24.09 58.94
CA TRP A 7 5.22 23.72 58.07
C TRP A 7 5.48 23.98 56.59
N LYS A 8 6.10 25.14 56.26
CA LYS A 8 6.47 25.46 54.87
C LYS A 8 7.55 24.52 54.33
N LEU A 9 8.49 24.14 55.17
CA LEU A 9 9.58 23.23 54.82
C LEU A 9 9.03 21.83 54.53
N PHE A 10 8.10 21.35 55.36
CA PHE A 10 7.42 20.06 55.14
C PHE A 10 6.61 20.05 53.86
N PHE A 11 5.92 21.16 53.52
CA PHE A 11 5.17 21.27 52.25
C PHE A 11 6.08 21.26 51.04
N ILE A 12 7.21 21.95 51.07
CA ILE A 12 8.18 21.98 49.98
C ILE A 12 8.77 20.58 49.74
N PHE A 13 9.19 19.90 50.81
CA PHE A 13 9.70 18.52 50.68
C PHE A 13 8.60 17.56 50.16
N GLY A 14 7.37 17.73 50.55
CA GLY A 14 6.25 16.94 50.07
C GLY A 14 6.02 17.08 48.57
N VAL A 15 6.04 18.34 48.07
CA VAL A 15 5.89 18.60 46.63
C VAL A 15 7.08 18.06 45.84
N CYS A 16 8.32 18.20 46.35
CA CYS A 16 9.49 17.63 45.70
C CYS A 16 9.43 16.10 45.63
N ALA A 17 9.04 15.44 46.73
CA ALA A 17 8.89 14.00 46.76
C ALA A 17 7.82 13.50 45.76
N LEU A 18 6.70 14.20 45.68
CA LEU A 18 5.60 13.91 44.77
C LEU A 18 6.07 14.05 43.30
N SER A 19 6.82 15.09 42.99
CA SER A 19 7.41 15.31 41.66
C SER A 19 8.36 14.19 41.25
N ILE A 20 9.18 13.70 42.18
CA ILE A 20 10.11 12.58 41.91
C ILE A 20 9.30 11.32 41.61
N ILE A 21 8.21 11.03 42.33
CA ILE A 21 7.37 9.86 42.07
C ILE A 21 6.78 9.88 40.66
N PHE A 22 6.37 11.07 40.18
CA PHE A 22 5.85 11.23 38.81
C PHE A 22 6.92 11.11 37.74
N LEU A 23 8.20 11.36 38.07
CA LEU A 23 9.32 11.20 37.13
C LEU A 23 9.79 9.75 36.97
N ILE A 24 9.62 8.91 38.00
CA ILE A 24 10.10 7.53 38.01
C ILE A 24 9.69 6.74 36.75
N PRO A 25 8.43 6.79 36.25
CA PRO A 25 8.03 6.02 35.08
C PRO A 25 8.79 6.38 33.79
N ASN A 26 9.39 7.57 33.73
CA ASN A 26 10.13 8.00 32.53
C ASN A 26 11.54 7.41 32.43
N PHE A 27 12.10 6.89 33.54
CA PHE A 27 13.41 6.23 33.56
C PHE A 27 13.34 4.74 33.19
N PHE A 28 12.15 4.15 33.26
CA PHE A 28 11.98 2.73 32.96
C PHE A 28 11.40 2.49 31.57
N GLY A 29 11.83 1.42 30.92
CA GLY A 29 11.29 1.02 29.62
C GLY A 29 9.80 0.63 29.69
N LYS A 30 9.07 0.78 28.59
CA LYS A 30 7.62 0.50 28.51
C LYS A 30 7.24 -0.91 28.98
N SER A 31 8.12 -1.90 28.77
CA SER A 31 7.91 -3.28 29.19
C SER A 31 7.98 -3.48 30.71
N GLN A 32 8.73 -2.65 31.41
CA GLN A 32 8.92 -2.78 32.87
C GLN A 32 7.81 -2.11 33.67
N ILE A 33 7.15 -1.10 33.09
CA ILE A 33 6.10 -0.33 33.75
C ILE A 33 4.81 -1.15 33.93
N THR A 34 4.57 -2.16 33.09
CA THR A 34 3.40 -3.04 33.24
C THR A 34 3.42 -3.83 34.53
N SER A 35 4.60 -4.05 35.14
CA SER A 35 4.78 -4.75 36.41
C SER A 35 4.61 -3.86 37.66
N PHE A 36 4.42 -2.54 37.47
CA PHE A 36 4.25 -1.61 38.59
C PHE A 36 2.84 -1.69 39.20
N PRO A 37 2.71 -1.53 40.54
CA PRO A 37 1.41 -1.51 41.22
C PRO A 37 0.49 -0.43 40.65
N SER A 38 -0.84 -0.66 40.76
CA SER A 38 -1.87 0.23 40.19
C SER A 38 -1.87 1.65 40.74
N TYR A 39 -1.27 1.88 41.92
CA TYR A 39 -1.15 3.18 42.57
C TYR A 39 -0.09 4.12 41.95
N PHE A 40 0.80 3.60 41.12
CA PHE A 40 1.82 4.41 40.45
C PHE A 40 1.29 4.98 39.13
N PRO A 41 1.59 6.26 38.83
CA PRO A 41 1.27 6.85 37.54
C PRO A 41 2.03 6.10 36.45
N LYS A 42 1.31 5.53 35.49
CA LYS A 42 1.85 4.76 34.36
C LYS A 42 2.09 5.60 33.10
N SER A 43 1.74 6.86 33.15
CA SER A 43 1.91 7.78 32.02
C SER A 43 3.37 8.14 31.83
N GLN A 44 3.89 7.83 30.64
CA GLN A 44 5.21 8.27 30.18
C GLN A 44 5.06 9.42 29.19
N PHE A 45 6.04 10.31 29.17
CA PHE A 45 6.16 11.30 28.12
C PHE A 45 6.54 10.60 26.80
N ASN A 46 5.67 10.70 25.80
CA ASN A 46 6.05 10.31 24.45
C ASN A 46 6.96 11.41 23.88
N LEU A 47 8.26 11.15 23.86
CA LEU A 47 9.18 12.03 23.17
C LEU A 47 8.83 12.04 21.69
N GLY A 48 8.79 13.22 21.08
CA GLY A 48 8.66 13.36 19.63
C GLY A 48 9.80 12.65 18.90
N LEU A 49 9.57 12.30 17.64
CA LEU A 49 10.58 11.63 16.79
C LEU A 49 11.92 12.36 16.74
N ASP A 50 11.91 13.68 16.81
CA ASP A 50 13.11 14.52 16.82
C ASP A 50 14.01 14.29 18.05
N LEU A 51 13.44 13.88 19.17
CA LEU A 51 14.15 13.63 20.42
C LEU A 51 14.49 12.14 20.64
N GLN A 52 13.75 11.25 20.02
CA GLN A 52 14.03 9.80 20.06
C GLN A 52 15.13 9.38 19.09
N GLY A 53 15.46 10.25 18.13
CA GLY A 53 16.37 9.93 17.04
C GLY A 53 15.77 8.88 16.11
N GLY A 54 15.54 9.24 14.88
CA GLY A 54 14.98 8.36 13.86
C GLY A 54 14.27 9.17 12.78
N SER A 55 14.25 8.65 11.57
CA SER A 55 13.44 9.21 10.47
C SER A 55 12.22 8.34 10.27
N HIS A 56 11.05 8.95 10.22
CA HIS A 56 9.82 8.29 9.80
C HIS A 56 9.54 8.68 8.35
N LEU A 57 9.81 7.77 7.42
CA LEU A 57 9.55 7.99 6.02
C LEU A 57 8.17 7.39 5.68
N LEU A 58 7.22 8.24 5.29
CA LEU A 58 5.92 7.82 4.78
C LEU A 58 6.00 7.77 3.25
N LEU A 59 6.06 6.57 2.70
CA LEU A 59 6.06 6.34 1.26
C LEU A 59 4.63 6.08 0.79
N GLY A 60 4.17 6.90 -0.15
CA GLY A 60 2.90 6.68 -0.84
C GLY A 60 3.15 6.00 -2.19
N VAL A 61 2.65 4.77 -2.36
CA VAL A 61 2.79 4.02 -3.63
C VAL A 61 1.56 4.25 -4.49
N ASP A 62 1.74 4.81 -5.69
CA ASP A 62 0.66 4.94 -6.67
C ASP A 62 0.49 3.65 -7.49
N VAL A 63 -0.25 2.72 -6.90
CA VAL A 63 -0.59 1.44 -7.54
C VAL A 63 -1.40 1.63 -8.82
N ASN A 64 -2.20 2.70 -8.93
CA ASN A 64 -3.05 2.93 -10.09
C ASN A 64 -2.22 3.25 -11.34
N SER A 65 -1.15 4.00 -11.19
CA SER A 65 -0.22 4.27 -12.29
C SER A 65 0.43 2.99 -12.81
N VAL A 66 0.84 2.10 -11.92
CA VAL A 66 1.42 0.79 -12.30
C VAL A 66 0.38 -0.10 -12.99
N LEU A 67 -0.86 -0.15 -12.49
CA LEU A 67 -1.93 -0.90 -13.13
C LEU A 67 -2.26 -0.36 -14.54
N LYS A 68 -2.19 0.95 -14.72
CA LYS A 68 -2.39 1.57 -16.03
C LYS A 68 -1.26 1.23 -17.01
N GLU A 69 -0.02 1.24 -16.54
CA GLU A 69 1.13 0.80 -17.32
C GLU A 69 0.97 -0.67 -17.76
N LYS A 70 0.64 -1.55 -16.82
CA LYS A 70 0.36 -2.97 -17.11
C LYS A 70 -0.80 -3.18 -18.08
N SER A 71 -1.81 -2.32 -18.04
CA SER A 71 -2.91 -2.35 -19.01
C SER A 71 -2.44 -1.95 -20.42
N ASN A 72 -1.48 -1.04 -20.53
CA ASN A 72 -0.88 -0.69 -21.81
C ASN A 72 0.01 -1.84 -22.34
N ASP A 73 0.70 -2.56 -21.47
CA ASP A 73 1.45 -3.78 -21.85
C ASP A 73 0.52 -4.80 -22.52
N ILE A 74 -0.69 -5.04 -21.97
CA ILE A 74 -1.71 -5.91 -22.59
C ILE A 74 -2.10 -5.39 -23.98
N VAL A 75 -2.33 -4.07 -24.12
CA VAL A 75 -2.65 -3.47 -25.42
C VAL A 75 -1.56 -3.76 -26.45
N ASP A 76 -0.30 -3.65 -26.06
CA ASP A 76 0.82 -3.88 -26.96
C ASP A 76 0.98 -5.35 -27.31
N ASP A 77 0.77 -6.26 -26.39
CA ASP A 77 0.82 -7.70 -26.65
C ASP A 77 -0.34 -8.15 -27.53
N VAL A 78 -1.57 -7.67 -27.28
CA VAL A 78 -2.72 -7.88 -28.17
C VAL A 78 -2.42 -7.34 -29.58
N ARG A 79 -1.81 -6.15 -29.67
CA ARG A 79 -1.43 -5.55 -30.95
C ARG A 79 -0.42 -6.39 -31.71
N LYS A 80 0.61 -6.90 -31.02
CA LYS A 80 1.64 -7.78 -31.62
C LYS A 80 1.02 -9.09 -32.11
N ALA A 81 0.18 -9.74 -31.28
CA ALA A 81 -0.48 -10.98 -31.63
C ALA A 81 -1.39 -10.84 -32.85
N LEU A 82 -2.26 -9.82 -32.87
CA LEU A 82 -3.17 -9.57 -34.01
C LEU A 82 -2.43 -9.18 -35.30
N ARG A 83 -1.33 -8.44 -35.20
CA ARG A 83 -0.51 -8.09 -36.37
C ARG A 83 0.24 -9.28 -36.96
N LYS A 84 0.74 -10.17 -36.10
CA LYS A 84 1.42 -11.41 -36.54
C LYS A 84 0.53 -12.25 -37.44
N GLU A 85 -0.75 -12.36 -37.09
CA GLU A 85 -1.75 -13.11 -37.85
C GLU A 85 -2.47 -12.27 -38.93
N LYS A 86 -2.04 -11.02 -39.13
CA LYS A 86 -2.62 -10.07 -40.11
C LYS A 86 -4.14 -9.84 -39.95
N LEU A 87 -4.63 -9.95 -38.72
CA LEU A 87 -6.04 -9.76 -38.41
C LEU A 87 -6.40 -8.27 -38.35
N LYS A 88 -7.52 -7.90 -38.98
CA LYS A 88 -7.98 -6.50 -38.99
C LYS A 88 -8.79 -6.19 -37.73
N TYR A 89 -8.33 -5.22 -36.98
CA TYR A 89 -8.96 -4.76 -35.75
C TYR A 89 -9.20 -3.26 -35.76
N SER A 90 -10.03 -2.78 -34.87
CA SER A 90 -10.28 -1.35 -34.62
C SER A 90 -10.47 -1.09 -33.13
N ASN A 91 -10.32 0.16 -32.69
CA ASN A 91 -10.55 0.60 -31.33
C ASN A 91 -9.79 -0.24 -30.27
N LEU A 92 -8.51 -0.56 -30.55
CA LEU A 92 -7.62 -1.17 -29.57
C LEU A 92 -7.11 -0.07 -28.63
N GLY A 93 -7.35 -0.24 -27.33
CA GLY A 93 -6.90 0.70 -26.33
C GLY A 93 -7.10 0.18 -24.90
N SER A 94 -6.46 0.83 -23.94
CA SER A 94 -6.69 0.54 -22.52
C SER A 94 -8.03 1.11 -22.06
N LYS A 95 -8.73 0.38 -21.23
CA LYS A 95 -9.99 0.79 -20.61
C LYS A 95 -9.99 0.40 -19.13
N GLY A 96 -9.85 1.40 -18.27
CA GLY A 96 -9.74 1.15 -16.82
C GLY A 96 -8.48 0.35 -16.48
N ILE A 97 -8.67 -0.80 -15.85
CA ILE A 97 -7.60 -1.73 -15.44
C ILE A 97 -7.52 -2.91 -16.46
N GLY A 98 -7.58 -2.60 -17.74
CA GLY A 98 -7.57 -3.63 -18.77
C GLY A 98 -7.48 -3.05 -20.16
N ALA A 99 -7.73 -3.87 -21.16
CA ALA A 99 -7.71 -3.48 -22.58
C ALA A 99 -9.01 -3.87 -23.28
N THR A 100 -9.31 -3.20 -24.37
CA THR A 100 -10.44 -3.55 -25.24
C THR A 100 -10.04 -3.47 -26.69
N VAL A 101 -10.57 -4.39 -27.50
CA VAL A 101 -10.38 -4.38 -28.95
C VAL A 101 -11.69 -4.73 -29.64
N LYS A 102 -11.90 -4.19 -30.82
CA LYS A 102 -13.02 -4.54 -31.70
C LYS A 102 -12.48 -5.21 -32.97
N ILE A 103 -12.93 -6.42 -33.27
CA ILE A 103 -12.60 -7.13 -34.50
C ILE A 103 -13.62 -6.78 -35.57
N LYS A 104 -13.18 -6.63 -36.82
CA LYS A 104 -14.06 -6.17 -37.91
C LYS A 104 -14.89 -7.28 -38.56
N ASN A 105 -14.39 -8.52 -38.59
CA ASN A 105 -15.02 -9.62 -39.30
C ASN A 105 -15.27 -10.79 -38.34
N GLU A 106 -16.38 -11.50 -38.53
CA GLU A 106 -16.82 -12.63 -37.70
C GLU A 106 -15.89 -13.85 -37.82
N GLU A 107 -15.42 -14.15 -39.02
CA GLU A 107 -14.41 -15.21 -39.24
C GLU A 107 -13.07 -14.88 -38.55
N SER A 108 -12.66 -13.62 -38.61
CA SER A 108 -11.46 -13.13 -37.91
C SER A 108 -11.62 -13.12 -36.41
N TYR A 109 -12.84 -13.02 -35.89
CA TYR A 109 -13.14 -13.02 -34.46
C TYR A 109 -12.78 -14.35 -33.80
N SER A 110 -13.19 -15.48 -34.41
CA SER A 110 -12.90 -16.82 -33.90
C SER A 110 -11.40 -17.10 -33.89
N LYS A 111 -10.70 -16.74 -34.96
CA LYS A 111 -9.24 -16.86 -35.05
C LYS A 111 -8.52 -15.95 -34.06
N ALA A 112 -8.97 -14.69 -33.93
CA ALA A 112 -8.42 -13.76 -32.97
C ALA A 112 -8.52 -14.28 -31.55
N LEU A 113 -9.66 -14.88 -31.18
CA LEU A 113 -9.87 -15.45 -29.86
C LEU A 113 -8.90 -16.60 -29.55
N GLN A 114 -8.67 -17.48 -30.53
CA GLN A 114 -7.73 -18.59 -30.36
C GLN A 114 -6.30 -18.06 -30.20
N VAL A 115 -5.84 -17.20 -31.11
CA VAL A 115 -4.51 -16.62 -31.09
C VAL A 115 -4.23 -15.84 -29.80
N LEU A 116 -5.21 -15.04 -29.34
CA LEU A 116 -5.06 -14.26 -28.13
C LEU A 116 -5.01 -15.14 -26.87
N ARG A 117 -5.75 -16.26 -26.86
CA ARG A 117 -5.66 -17.22 -25.74
C ARG A 117 -4.32 -17.96 -25.67
N GLU A 118 -3.69 -18.17 -26.82
CA GLU A 118 -2.38 -18.82 -26.91
C GLU A 118 -1.23 -17.84 -26.63
N SER A 119 -1.41 -16.56 -26.99
CA SER A 119 -0.35 -15.54 -26.92
C SER A 119 -0.35 -14.72 -25.64
N LEU A 120 -1.47 -14.65 -24.93
CA LEU A 120 -1.60 -13.89 -23.68
C LEU A 120 -1.41 -14.80 -22.47
N ASP A 121 -0.93 -14.22 -21.38
CA ASP A 121 -0.79 -14.90 -20.10
C ASP A 121 -2.14 -15.44 -19.61
N LYS A 122 -2.12 -16.61 -18.97
CA LYS A 122 -3.31 -17.26 -18.38
C LYS A 122 -4.02 -16.41 -17.32
N ASP A 123 -3.31 -15.43 -16.78
CA ASP A 123 -3.80 -14.51 -15.75
C ASP A 123 -4.64 -13.37 -16.33
N ILE A 124 -4.82 -13.33 -17.67
CA ILE A 124 -5.64 -12.33 -18.36
C ILE A 124 -6.98 -12.99 -18.74
N LEU A 125 -8.05 -12.46 -18.16
CA LEU A 125 -9.40 -12.89 -18.47
C LEU A 125 -9.88 -12.22 -19.76
N ILE A 126 -10.33 -13.04 -20.72
CA ILE A 126 -10.87 -12.57 -22.00
C ILE A 126 -12.39 -12.68 -21.94
N GLU A 127 -13.05 -11.54 -21.84
CA GLU A 127 -14.51 -11.43 -21.87
C GLU A 127 -15.00 -11.07 -23.25
N LYS A 128 -15.98 -11.87 -23.74
CA LYS A 128 -16.69 -11.57 -24.98
C LYS A 128 -17.78 -10.55 -24.68
N LYS A 129 -17.81 -9.46 -25.43
CA LYS A 129 -18.88 -8.47 -25.37
C LYS A 129 -19.59 -8.36 -26.71
N ASP A 130 -20.86 -7.91 -26.66
CA ASP A 130 -21.64 -7.68 -27.87
C ASP A 130 -20.89 -6.76 -28.86
N ASN A 131 -21.24 -6.87 -30.15
CA ASN A 131 -20.60 -6.12 -31.24
C ASN A 131 -19.14 -6.49 -31.54
N MET A 132 -18.76 -7.78 -31.45
CA MET A 132 -17.41 -8.28 -31.78
C MET A 132 -16.30 -7.55 -30.99
N LYS A 133 -16.59 -7.18 -29.75
CA LYS A 133 -15.63 -6.58 -28.82
C LYS A 133 -15.09 -7.63 -27.88
N LEU A 134 -13.80 -7.59 -27.63
CA LEU A 134 -13.10 -8.36 -26.61
C LEU A 134 -12.60 -7.42 -25.55
N ASN A 135 -12.89 -7.72 -24.29
CA ASN A 135 -12.33 -7.04 -23.15
C ASN A 135 -11.31 -7.97 -22.49
N PHE A 136 -10.22 -7.39 -22.06
CA PHE A 136 -9.14 -8.07 -21.36
C PHE A 136 -9.03 -7.46 -19.97
N ASN A 137 -9.20 -8.26 -18.95
CA ASN A 137 -9.08 -7.85 -17.56
C ASN A 137 -8.05 -8.73 -16.87
N PHE A 138 -7.35 -8.20 -15.88
CA PHE A 138 -6.53 -9.03 -15.01
C PHE A 138 -7.41 -9.90 -14.12
N SER A 139 -6.97 -11.12 -13.83
CA SER A 139 -7.59 -11.93 -12.77
C SER A 139 -7.42 -11.24 -11.41
N GLU A 140 -8.31 -11.55 -10.46
CA GLU A 140 -8.21 -10.98 -9.10
C GLU A 140 -6.89 -11.35 -8.44
N GLU A 141 -6.41 -12.57 -8.65
CA GLU A 141 -5.12 -13.05 -8.14
C GLU A 141 -3.96 -12.21 -8.69
N LYS A 142 -3.98 -11.92 -9.99
CA LYS A 142 -2.95 -11.10 -10.63
C LYS A 142 -2.97 -9.64 -10.14
N LEU A 143 -4.16 -9.08 -9.92
CA LEU A 143 -4.31 -7.73 -9.36
C LEU A 143 -3.70 -7.63 -7.95
N ILE A 144 -3.91 -8.64 -7.12
CA ILE A 144 -3.33 -8.72 -5.78
C ILE A 144 -1.80 -8.86 -5.88
N ASP A 145 -1.30 -9.73 -6.75
CA ASP A 145 0.14 -9.93 -6.96
C ASP A 145 0.84 -8.65 -7.43
N ILE A 146 0.26 -7.93 -8.40
CA ILE A 146 0.77 -6.64 -8.87
C ILE A 146 0.83 -5.63 -7.71
N LYS A 147 -0.23 -5.53 -6.91
CA LYS A 147 -0.28 -4.62 -5.76
C LYS A 147 0.81 -4.92 -4.73
N ILE A 148 0.94 -6.19 -4.36
CA ILE A 148 1.97 -6.64 -3.39
C ILE A 148 3.37 -6.37 -3.92
N LYS A 149 3.65 -6.73 -5.18
CA LYS A 149 4.96 -6.50 -5.80
C LYS A 149 5.30 -5.01 -5.87
N THR A 150 4.34 -4.17 -6.25
CA THR A 150 4.53 -2.72 -6.33
C THR A 150 4.88 -2.13 -4.97
N VAL A 151 4.19 -2.56 -3.91
CA VAL A 151 4.49 -2.10 -2.54
C VAL A 151 5.86 -2.60 -2.09
N ASN A 152 6.18 -3.86 -2.30
CA ASN A 152 7.47 -4.44 -1.89
C ASN A 152 8.65 -3.74 -2.60
N GLN A 153 8.55 -3.51 -3.91
CA GLN A 153 9.58 -2.78 -4.66
C GLN A 153 9.80 -1.35 -4.14
N SER A 154 8.76 -0.72 -3.61
CA SER A 154 8.87 0.63 -3.03
C SER A 154 9.53 0.63 -1.64
N ILE A 155 9.57 -0.51 -0.97
CA ILE A 155 10.20 -0.66 0.36
C ILE A 155 11.67 -1.05 0.22
N GLU A 156 12.07 -1.75 -0.85
CA GLU A 156 13.43 -2.22 -1.08
C GLU A 156 14.39 -1.14 -1.63
N VAL A 157 13.90 0.06 -1.90
CA VAL A 157 14.68 1.23 -2.33
C VAL A 157 15.06 2.09 -1.13
#